data_f710e0327ab7ca932e553578cd198129
#
_entry.id   f710e0327ab7ca932e553578cd198129
#
_cell.length_a   1.000
_cell.length_b   1.000
_cell.length_c   1.000
_cell.angle_alpha   90.00
_cell.angle_beta   90.00
_cell.angle_gamma   90.00
#
_symmetry.space_group_name_H-M   'P 1'
#
loop_
_entity.id
_entity.type
_entity.pdbx_description
1 polymer ?
#
loop_
_entity_poly.entity_id
_entity_poly.type
_entity_poly.pdbx_seq_one_letter_code
_entity_poly.pdbx_strand_id
1 'polypeptide(L)'
;MYTAQCNPEILIWSLDKGKNDSKAEITSYNDCDTLLQALRDDGSYVSPYSAIDPADSTDENQEAMEEAGKNSDYNTYGDEVTLIPDTASYDWGDLSDINARITALEQKYGFSIYFGPEVPKRIDYYDIHQFKNKDKLSVALDSLEEILDCFPDDFFTQLCYGDIRGMRIYLCGDISSGHSDMINEPSGFVNIINNHNVIVLNCNYSWDFSYTVGHEISHLIDQRLTFIHTYNDKSEFSERKWNSFNPDSFSYDDSYANYNPDDPSNHISGYFIDSYGMTFATEDRSEIFGTAIDDYINGIYDDARFTDDSPIRNKLDYYSRCIRDGFDTKDWPDTMAWESVLTDTGAQAD
;
A
#
# COMPACT_ATOMS: atom_id res chain seq x y z
N MET A 1 -18.51 -21.29 -7.10
CA MET A 1 -18.12 -19.99 -7.65
C MET A 1 -18.75 -18.96 -6.74
N TYR A 2 -17.94 -18.31 -5.91
CA TYR A 2 -18.42 -17.31 -4.96
C TYR A 2 -18.19 -15.94 -5.59
N THR A 3 -19.25 -15.15 -5.69
CA THR A 3 -19.16 -13.72 -6.06
C THR A 3 -19.54 -12.93 -4.81
N ALA A 4 -18.59 -12.28 -4.18
CA ALA A 4 -18.86 -11.27 -3.16
C ALA A 4 -18.97 -9.93 -3.86
N GLN A 5 -20.14 -9.30 -3.86
CA GLN A 5 -20.30 -7.90 -4.16
C GLN A 5 -20.49 -7.17 -2.83
N CYS A 6 -19.54 -6.31 -2.47
CA CYS A 6 -19.68 -5.42 -1.33
C CYS A 6 -20.71 -4.33 -1.65
N ASN A 7 -21.92 -4.54 -1.21
CA ASN A 7 -22.94 -3.50 -1.06
C ASN A 7 -24.06 -4.02 -0.14
N PRO A 8 -24.86 -3.20 0.56
CA PRO A 8 -25.37 -3.44 1.91
C PRO A 8 -26.19 -4.73 2.14
N GLU A 9 -26.35 -5.56 1.14
CA GLU A 9 -26.85 -6.95 1.32
C GLU A 9 -25.97 -7.91 0.50
N ILE A 10 -25.07 -8.60 1.16
CA ILE A 10 -24.27 -9.67 0.53
C ILE A 10 -25.11 -10.92 0.47
N LEU A 11 -25.53 -11.31 -0.73
CA LEU A 11 -26.20 -12.57 -1.00
C LEU A 11 -25.18 -13.64 -1.36
N ILE A 12 -25.07 -14.66 -0.54
CA ILE A 12 -24.20 -15.80 -0.80
C ILE A 12 -25.00 -17.00 -1.23
N TRP A 13 -24.52 -17.62 -2.29
CA TRP A 13 -24.98 -18.90 -2.74
C TRP A 13 -23.95 -19.94 -2.33
N SER A 14 -24.26 -20.78 -1.35
CA SER A 14 -23.48 -21.99 -1.12
C SER A 14 -24.02 -23.10 -2.04
N LEU A 15 -23.16 -23.57 -2.93
CA LEU A 15 -23.40 -24.82 -3.65
C LEU A 15 -22.72 -25.93 -2.86
N ASP A 16 -23.52 -26.77 -2.19
CA ASP A 16 -23.00 -27.97 -1.56
C ASP A 16 -22.48 -28.92 -2.65
N LYS A 17 -21.17 -29.07 -2.72
CA LYS A 17 -20.51 -30.02 -3.62
C LYS A 17 -20.65 -31.41 -3.04
N GLY A 18 -21.72 -32.09 -3.31
CA GLY A 18 -21.72 -33.52 -3.16
C GLY A 18 -22.95 -34.24 -2.61
N LYS A 19 -24.05 -33.56 -2.40
CA LYS A 19 -25.32 -34.27 -2.10
C LYS A 19 -26.45 -33.72 -2.96
N ASN A 20 -27.15 -34.61 -3.57
CA ASN A 20 -28.30 -34.38 -4.46
C ASN A 20 -29.55 -33.81 -3.76
N ASP A 21 -29.39 -32.85 -2.88
CA ASP A 21 -30.50 -32.12 -2.27
C ASP A 21 -30.34 -30.62 -2.49
N SER A 22 -31.08 -30.17 -3.47
CA SER A 22 -31.19 -28.80 -3.91
C SER A 22 -31.92 -27.92 -2.89
N LYS A 23 -31.29 -27.55 -1.79
CA LYS A 23 -31.69 -26.40 -0.99
C LYS A 23 -30.52 -25.45 -0.91
N ALA A 24 -30.57 -24.41 -1.75
CA ALA A 24 -29.75 -23.24 -1.54
C ALA A 24 -30.29 -22.53 -0.30
N GLU A 25 -29.52 -22.51 0.77
CA GLU A 25 -29.79 -21.66 1.92
C GLU A 25 -29.22 -20.29 1.59
N ILE A 26 -30.11 -19.28 1.52
CA ILE A 26 -29.69 -17.87 1.32
C ILE A 26 -29.58 -17.27 2.70
N THR A 27 -28.36 -16.94 3.10
CA THR A 27 -28.09 -16.19 4.33
C THR A 27 -27.60 -14.81 3.95
N SER A 28 -28.19 -13.77 4.53
CA SER A 28 -27.73 -12.39 4.37
C SER A 28 -26.81 -12.00 5.51
N TYR A 29 -25.70 -11.34 5.19
CA TYR A 29 -24.73 -10.84 6.16
C TYR A 29 -24.64 -9.33 6.02
N ASN A 30 -24.52 -8.63 7.13
CA ASN A 30 -24.50 -7.15 7.15
C ASN A 30 -23.15 -6.56 6.74
N ASP A 31 -22.11 -7.38 6.75
CA ASP A 31 -20.75 -7.00 6.38
C ASP A 31 -19.91 -8.21 5.97
N CYS A 32 -18.80 -7.95 5.30
CA CYS A 32 -17.88 -8.99 4.82
C CYS A 32 -17.22 -9.77 5.98
N ASP A 33 -16.99 -9.13 7.12
CA ASP A 33 -16.34 -9.76 8.26
C ASP A 33 -17.22 -10.81 8.91
N THR A 34 -18.49 -10.46 9.14
CA THR A 34 -19.50 -11.40 9.67
C THR A 34 -19.65 -12.60 8.74
N LEU A 35 -19.63 -12.36 7.43
CA LEU A 35 -19.68 -13.40 6.43
C LEU A 35 -18.46 -14.32 6.48
N LEU A 36 -17.26 -13.75 6.44
CA LEU A 36 -16.01 -14.53 6.45
C LEU A 36 -15.88 -15.33 7.74
N GLN A 37 -16.31 -14.76 8.87
CA GLN A 37 -16.33 -15.48 10.13
C GLN A 37 -17.31 -16.65 10.08
N ALA A 38 -18.51 -16.46 9.55
CA ALA A 38 -19.49 -17.54 9.39
C ALA A 38 -18.98 -18.66 8.47
N LEU A 39 -18.31 -18.31 7.35
CA LEU A 39 -17.71 -19.29 6.44
C LEU A 39 -16.54 -20.06 7.09
N ARG A 40 -15.80 -19.43 8.00
CA ARG A 40 -14.74 -20.08 8.79
C ARG A 40 -15.33 -21.05 9.82
N ASP A 41 -16.39 -20.61 10.51
CA ASP A 41 -17.03 -21.36 11.59
C ASP A 41 -17.74 -22.62 11.07
N ASP A 42 -18.30 -22.59 9.86
CA ASP A 42 -18.94 -23.74 9.23
C ASP A 42 -17.97 -24.61 8.40
N GLY A 43 -16.71 -24.23 8.30
CA GLY A 43 -15.68 -24.93 7.54
C GLY A 43 -15.84 -24.84 6.02
N SER A 44 -16.73 -23.97 5.52
CA SER A 44 -16.93 -23.74 4.08
C SER A 44 -15.91 -22.78 3.50
N TYR A 45 -15.22 -22.00 4.34
CA TYR A 45 -14.13 -21.16 3.90
C TYR A 45 -12.92 -22.03 3.58
N VAL A 46 -12.69 -22.20 2.30
CA VAL A 46 -11.41 -22.71 1.80
C VAL A 46 -10.64 -21.48 1.36
N SER A 47 -9.59 -21.13 2.11
CA SER A 47 -8.63 -20.13 1.63
C SER A 47 -8.24 -20.50 0.20
N PRO A 48 -8.27 -19.59 -0.78
CA PRO A 48 -7.77 -19.89 -2.12
C PRO A 48 -6.32 -20.40 -2.11
N TYR A 49 -5.63 -20.22 -1.00
CA TYR A 49 -4.24 -20.62 -0.75
C TYR A 49 -4.11 -21.93 0.06
N SER A 50 -5.18 -22.46 0.65
CA SER A 50 -5.15 -23.75 1.35
C SER A 50 -5.05 -24.96 0.39
N ALA A 51 -5.12 -24.73 -0.91
CA ALA A 51 -4.85 -25.74 -1.94
C ALA A 51 -3.36 -25.83 -2.32
N ILE A 52 -2.54 -24.90 -1.82
CA ILE A 52 -1.07 -24.92 -1.99
C ILE A 52 -0.55 -25.68 -0.77
N ASP A 53 -0.10 -26.92 -0.99
CA ASP A 53 0.57 -27.66 0.06
C ASP A 53 1.85 -26.89 0.44
N PRO A 54 2.06 -26.53 1.73
CA PRO A 54 3.33 -25.93 2.15
C PRO A 54 4.55 -26.78 1.79
N ALA A 55 4.35 -28.08 1.53
CA ALA A 55 5.41 -28.96 1.03
C ALA A 55 5.74 -28.75 -0.46
N ASP A 56 4.90 -28.05 -1.21
CA ASP A 56 5.17 -27.68 -2.62
C ASP A 56 5.90 -26.30 -2.73
N SER A 57 6.20 -25.64 -1.61
CA SER A 57 7.11 -24.48 -1.63
C SER A 57 8.50 -24.94 -2.02
N THR A 58 9.02 -24.45 -3.14
CA THR A 58 10.41 -24.70 -3.51
C THR A 58 11.34 -24.02 -2.51
N ASP A 59 12.55 -24.57 -2.30
CA ASP A 59 13.57 -23.95 -1.44
C ASP A 59 13.82 -22.49 -1.85
N GLU A 60 13.71 -22.17 -3.15
CA GLU A 60 13.85 -20.81 -3.70
C GLU A 60 12.72 -19.87 -3.21
N ASN A 61 11.49 -20.35 -3.05
CA ASN A 61 10.36 -19.54 -2.54
C ASN A 61 10.49 -19.29 -1.03
N GLN A 62 11.04 -20.25 -0.27
CA GLN A 62 11.32 -20.04 1.15
C GLN A 62 12.48 -19.04 1.34
N GLU A 63 13.53 -19.13 0.54
CA GLU A 63 14.62 -18.15 0.55
C GLU A 63 14.11 -16.75 0.16
N ALA A 64 13.21 -16.64 -0.84
CA ALA A 64 12.62 -15.38 -1.24
C ALA A 64 11.74 -14.76 -0.14
N MET A 65 10.96 -15.57 0.59
CA MET A 65 10.17 -15.11 1.75
C MET A 65 11.05 -14.64 2.90
N GLU A 66 12.13 -15.39 3.19
CA GLU A 66 13.10 -15.02 4.22
C GLU A 66 13.85 -13.73 3.83
N GLU A 67 14.16 -13.55 2.56
CA GLU A 67 14.82 -12.35 2.04
C GLU A 67 13.88 -11.15 2.04
N ALA A 68 12.63 -11.32 1.62
CA ALA A 68 11.62 -10.28 1.71
C ALA A 68 11.32 -9.88 3.16
N GLY A 69 11.31 -10.85 4.09
CA GLY A 69 11.16 -10.56 5.52
C GLY A 69 12.34 -9.82 6.14
N LYS A 70 13.55 -9.94 5.57
CA LYS A 70 14.73 -9.18 6.00
C LYS A 70 14.76 -7.76 5.43
N ASN A 71 14.15 -7.56 4.27
CA ASN A 71 14.14 -6.29 3.53
C ASN A 71 12.85 -5.49 3.75
N SER A 72 12.09 -5.79 4.78
CA SER A 72 10.78 -5.19 5.08
C SER A 72 10.70 -4.86 6.56
N ASP A 73 10.31 -3.64 6.87
CA ASP A 73 9.97 -3.17 8.22
C ASP A 73 8.51 -3.42 8.59
N TYR A 74 7.76 -4.08 7.68
CA TYR A 74 6.34 -4.35 7.92
C TYR A 74 6.13 -5.34 9.05
N ASN A 75 5.08 -5.12 9.81
CA ASN A 75 4.52 -6.19 10.63
C ASN A 75 4.25 -7.40 9.76
N THR A 76 4.92 -8.48 10.07
CA THR A 76 4.67 -9.74 9.40
C THR A 76 3.23 -10.15 9.63
N TYR A 77 2.65 -10.71 8.58
CA TYR A 77 1.29 -11.24 8.58
C TYR A 77 1.04 -12.13 9.82
N GLY A 78 0.20 -11.66 10.73
CA GLY A 78 -0.18 -12.41 11.94
C GLY A 78 0.33 -11.86 13.26
N ASP A 79 1.14 -10.80 13.28
CA ASP A 79 1.52 -10.13 14.52
C ASP A 79 0.33 -9.36 15.11
N GLU A 80 0.19 -9.39 16.44
CA GLU A 80 -0.87 -8.65 17.12
C GLU A 80 -0.49 -7.18 17.22
N VAL A 81 -1.20 -6.33 16.49
CA VAL A 81 -1.00 -4.87 16.48
C VAL A 81 -1.57 -4.27 17.75
N THR A 82 -0.77 -3.53 18.51
CA THR A 82 -1.23 -2.81 19.69
C THR A 82 -1.98 -1.54 19.31
N LEU A 83 -3.28 -1.48 19.61
CA LEU A 83 -4.13 -0.32 19.32
C LEU A 83 -4.59 0.36 20.61
N ILE A 84 -4.47 1.69 20.68
CA ILE A 84 -5.11 2.49 21.74
C ILE A 84 -6.15 3.40 21.05
N PRO A 85 -7.46 3.22 21.33
CA PRO A 85 -8.50 4.05 20.76
C PRO A 85 -8.37 5.52 21.19
N ASP A 86 -8.72 6.43 20.29
CA ASP A 86 -8.94 7.82 20.66
C ASP A 86 -10.34 7.97 21.26
N THR A 87 -10.42 8.46 22.47
CA THR A 87 -11.69 8.73 23.21
C THR A 87 -11.97 10.22 23.34
N ALA A 88 -11.19 11.08 22.66
CA ALA A 88 -11.39 12.51 22.71
C ALA A 88 -12.64 12.93 21.94
N SER A 89 -13.24 14.03 22.39
CA SER A 89 -14.33 14.68 21.67
C SER A 89 -13.79 15.83 20.84
N TYR A 90 -14.19 15.88 19.56
CA TYR A 90 -13.77 16.90 18.62
C TYR A 90 -14.97 17.69 18.12
N ASP A 91 -14.88 19.02 18.17
CA ASP A 91 -15.86 19.91 17.57
C ASP A 91 -15.35 20.37 16.19
N TRP A 92 -15.77 19.68 15.15
CA TRP A 92 -15.43 19.99 13.77
C TRP A 92 -16.38 20.99 13.11
N GLY A 93 -17.48 21.34 13.79
CA GLY A 93 -18.60 22.05 13.18
C GLY A 93 -19.31 21.22 12.10
N ASP A 94 -19.81 21.87 11.05
CA ASP A 94 -20.47 21.18 9.94
C ASP A 94 -19.46 20.49 9.01
N LEU A 95 -19.56 19.16 8.90
CA LEU A 95 -18.74 18.30 8.08
C LEU A 95 -19.48 17.71 6.87
N SER A 96 -20.67 18.22 6.53
CA SER A 96 -21.49 17.63 5.46
C SER A 96 -20.74 17.54 4.13
N ASP A 97 -20.00 18.58 3.75
CA ASP A 97 -19.22 18.60 2.51
C ASP A 97 -18.04 17.61 2.56
N ILE A 98 -17.32 17.54 3.68
CA ILE A 98 -16.22 16.61 3.90
C ILE A 98 -16.72 15.17 3.80
N ASN A 99 -17.80 14.84 4.49
CA ASN A 99 -18.38 13.50 4.48
C ASN A 99 -18.89 13.10 3.09
N ALA A 100 -19.46 14.04 2.33
CA ALA A 100 -19.89 13.77 0.97
C ALA A 100 -18.71 13.42 0.05
N ARG A 101 -17.57 14.14 0.17
CA ARG A 101 -16.34 13.87 -0.57
C ARG A 101 -15.76 12.52 -0.19
N ILE A 102 -15.61 12.26 1.10
CA ILE A 102 -15.12 10.96 1.61
C ILE A 102 -15.98 9.82 1.05
N THR A 103 -17.31 9.93 1.17
CA THR A 103 -18.23 8.91 0.64
C THR A 103 -18.02 8.68 -0.87
N ALA A 104 -17.79 9.74 -1.64
CA ALA A 104 -17.56 9.62 -3.07
C ALA A 104 -16.25 8.87 -3.39
N LEU A 105 -15.18 9.17 -2.66
CA LEU A 105 -13.88 8.48 -2.80
C LEU A 105 -13.98 7.00 -2.38
N GLU A 106 -14.62 6.72 -1.24
CA GLU A 106 -14.85 5.38 -0.76
C GLU A 106 -15.63 4.52 -1.76
N GLN A 107 -16.66 5.10 -2.38
CA GLN A 107 -17.46 4.44 -3.41
C GLN A 107 -16.69 4.22 -4.72
N LYS A 108 -15.84 5.17 -5.11
CA LYS A 108 -15.04 5.08 -6.33
C LYS A 108 -13.96 4.02 -6.22
N TYR A 109 -13.22 4.00 -5.12
CA TYR A 109 -12.00 3.20 -4.99
C TYR A 109 -12.13 1.95 -4.12
N GLY A 110 -13.24 1.79 -3.39
CA GLY A 110 -13.54 0.56 -2.62
C GLY A 110 -12.75 0.43 -1.31
N PHE A 111 -12.34 1.53 -0.69
CA PHE A 111 -11.68 1.56 0.62
C PHE A 111 -12.41 2.49 1.60
N SER A 112 -11.96 2.63 2.83
CA SER A 112 -12.56 3.55 3.81
C SER A 112 -11.57 4.61 4.27
N ILE A 113 -12.05 5.85 4.50
CA ILE A 113 -11.26 6.98 5.00
C ILE A 113 -11.76 7.36 6.39
N TYR A 114 -10.84 7.43 7.35
CA TYR A 114 -11.12 7.78 8.73
C TYR A 114 -10.32 9.00 9.17
N PHE A 115 -10.90 9.79 10.07
CA PHE A 115 -10.24 10.93 10.70
C PHE A 115 -10.81 11.20 12.10
N GLY A 116 -10.13 12.02 12.89
CA GLY A 116 -10.58 12.36 14.24
C GLY A 116 -10.61 11.11 15.15
N PRO A 117 -11.68 10.93 15.96
CA PRO A 117 -11.72 9.86 16.96
C PRO A 117 -11.84 8.45 16.37
N GLU A 118 -12.09 8.31 15.08
CA GLU A 118 -12.13 7.02 14.40
C GLU A 118 -10.71 6.46 14.18
N VAL A 119 -9.70 7.33 14.19
CA VAL A 119 -8.29 6.95 14.10
C VAL A 119 -7.77 6.65 15.51
N PRO A 120 -7.15 5.49 15.77
CA PRO A 120 -6.51 5.21 17.05
C PRO A 120 -5.47 6.27 17.39
N LYS A 121 -5.37 6.64 18.67
CA LYS A 121 -4.31 7.58 19.13
C LYS A 121 -2.94 6.93 19.27
N ARG A 122 -2.87 5.60 19.11
CA ARG A 122 -1.64 4.82 19.07
C ARG A 122 -1.85 3.57 18.24
N ILE A 123 -0.88 3.30 17.39
CA ILE A 123 -0.75 2.08 16.60
C ILE A 123 0.69 1.58 16.81
N ASP A 124 0.85 0.45 17.47
CA ASP A 124 2.13 -0.13 17.86
C ASP A 124 3.05 0.86 18.56
N TYR A 125 4.13 1.25 17.91
CA TYR A 125 5.17 2.15 18.39
C TYR A 125 4.87 3.63 18.12
N TYR A 126 3.82 3.93 17.33
CA TYR A 126 3.49 5.28 16.92
C TYR A 126 2.34 5.87 17.73
N ASP A 127 2.61 7.03 18.35
CA ASP A 127 1.59 7.90 18.91
C ASP A 127 1.05 8.82 17.80
N ILE A 128 -0.28 8.82 17.64
CA ILE A 128 -0.98 9.52 16.59
C ILE A 128 -1.71 10.72 17.16
N HIS A 129 -1.36 11.91 16.70
CA HIS A 129 -1.95 13.16 17.14
C HIS A 129 -2.99 13.64 16.14
N GLN A 130 -4.22 13.78 16.62
CA GLN A 130 -5.30 14.24 15.74
C GLN A 130 -5.20 15.75 15.47
N PHE A 131 -5.40 16.14 14.24
CA PHE A 131 -5.62 17.55 13.91
C PHE A 131 -7.09 17.93 14.08
N LYS A 132 -7.33 19.20 14.42
CA LYS A 132 -8.69 19.72 14.73
C LYS A 132 -9.06 20.87 13.82
N ASN A 133 -8.54 20.89 12.62
CA ASN A 133 -8.72 21.97 11.67
C ASN A 133 -9.40 21.42 10.41
N LYS A 134 -10.69 21.77 10.23
CA LYS A 134 -11.47 21.37 9.07
C LYS A 134 -10.83 21.83 7.75
N ASP A 135 -10.23 23.03 7.72
CA ASP A 135 -9.60 23.55 6.50
C ASP A 135 -8.39 22.70 6.10
N LYS A 136 -7.59 22.26 7.09
CA LYS A 136 -6.49 21.33 6.82
C LYS A 136 -6.97 19.99 6.28
N LEU A 137 -8.05 19.46 6.85
CA LEU A 137 -8.67 18.22 6.37
C LEU A 137 -9.15 18.38 4.92
N SER A 138 -9.77 19.51 4.58
CA SER A 138 -10.19 19.80 3.21
C SER A 138 -9.01 19.83 2.24
N VAL A 139 -7.89 20.50 2.62
CA VAL A 139 -6.68 20.56 1.80
C VAL A 139 -6.06 19.16 1.62
N ALA A 140 -6.01 18.36 2.69
CA ALA A 140 -5.51 16.99 2.60
C ALA A 140 -6.39 16.12 1.67
N LEU A 141 -7.72 16.31 1.70
CA LEU A 141 -8.62 15.63 0.78
C LEU A 141 -8.46 16.12 -0.67
N ASP A 142 -8.20 17.42 -0.91
CA ASP A 142 -7.93 17.94 -2.25
C ASP A 142 -6.69 17.23 -2.85
N SER A 143 -5.60 17.16 -2.09
CA SER A 143 -4.39 16.47 -2.52
C SER A 143 -4.60 14.95 -2.66
N LEU A 144 -5.33 14.33 -1.75
CA LEU A 144 -5.62 12.90 -1.81
C LEU A 144 -6.44 12.54 -3.06
N GLU A 145 -7.45 13.33 -3.41
CA GLU A 145 -8.24 13.15 -4.63
C GLU A 145 -7.35 13.18 -5.87
N GLU A 146 -6.45 14.17 -5.97
CA GLU A 146 -5.52 14.30 -7.10
C GLU A 146 -4.58 13.10 -7.22
N ILE A 147 -4.07 12.62 -6.10
CA ILE A 147 -3.17 11.45 -6.08
C ILE A 147 -3.93 10.16 -6.45
N LEU A 148 -5.12 9.96 -5.90
CA LEU A 148 -5.92 8.77 -6.17
C LEU A 148 -6.32 8.68 -7.65
N ASP A 149 -6.49 9.82 -8.33
CA ASP A 149 -6.76 9.87 -9.76
C ASP A 149 -5.57 9.42 -10.64
N CYS A 150 -4.39 9.25 -10.05
CA CYS A 150 -3.24 8.61 -10.71
C CYS A 150 -3.41 7.09 -10.89
N PHE A 151 -4.39 6.48 -10.22
CA PHE A 151 -4.61 5.04 -10.19
C PHE A 151 -5.93 4.65 -10.86
N PRO A 152 -6.00 3.50 -11.52
CA PRO A 152 -7.26 2.96 -12.02
C PRO A 152 -8.26 2.70 -10.89
N ASP A 153 -9.56 2.81 -11.17
CA ASP A 153 -10.63 2.67 -10.17
C ASP A 153 -10.59 1.33 -9.41
N ASP A 154 -10.15 0.26 -10.07
CA ASP A 154 -10.05 -1.09 -9.50
C ASP A 154 -8.72 -1.39 -8.80
N PHE A 155 -7.74 -0.49 -8.87
CA PHE A 155 -6.39 -0.69 -8.37
C PHE A 155 -6.37 -1.07 -6.88
N PHE A 156 -7.04 -0.29 -6.05
CA PHE A 156 -7.02 -0.47 -4.59
C PHE A 156 -7.75 -1.74 -4.15
N THR A 157 -8.76 -2.16 -4.87
CA THR A 157 -9.44 -3.43 -4.58
C THR A 157 -8.54 -4.63 -4.87
N GLN A 158 -7.62 -4.49 -5.82
CA GLN A 158 -6.64 -5.52 -6.13
C GLN A 158 -5.51 -5.62 -5.08
N LEU A 159 -5.30 -4.61 -4.24
CA LEU A 159 -4.40 -4.68 -3.09
C LEU A 159 -4.95 -5.55 -1.95
N CYS A 160 -6.19 -6.02 -2.07
CA CYS A 160 -6.80 -6.98 -1.15
C CYS A 160 -6.52 -8.39 -1.65
N TYR A 161 -5.63 -9.11 -1.00
CA TYR A 161 -5.21 -10.46 -1.35
C TYR A 161 -5.06 -11.34 -0.09
N GLY A 162 -5.03 -12.64 -0.25
CA GLY A 162 -4.92 -13.55 0.88
C GLY A 162 -6.07 -13.35 1.88
N ASP A 163 -5.70 -13.07 3.12
CA ASP A 163 -6.63 -12.74 4.19
C ASP A 163 -6.89 -11.22 4.33
N ILE A 164 -6.31 -10.39 3.48
CA ILE A 164 -6.57 -8.95 3.44
C ILE A 164 -7.97 -8.71 2.89
N ARG A 165 -8.83 -8.07 3.68
CA ARG A 165 -10.26 -7.90 3.42
C ARG A 165 -10.61 -6.54 2.84
N GLY A 166 -9.73 -5.55 2.98
CA GLY A 166 -9.97 -4.19 2.54
C GLY A 166 -8.79 -3.29 2.84
N MET A 167 -8.95 -2.03 2.53
CA MET A 167 -7.96 -0.99 2.79
C MET A 167 -8.60 0.17 3.55
N ARG A 168 -7.83 0.82 4.41
CA ARG A 168 -8.24 2.00 5.19
C ARG A 168 -7.17 3.08 5.08
N ILE A 169 -7.61 4.32 4.96
CA ILE A 169 -6.74 5.49 5.04
C ILE A 169 -7.10 6.25 6.31
N TYR A 170 -6.11 6.49 7.17
CA TYR A 170 -6.25 7.25 8.40
C TYR A 170 -5.60 8.62 8.20
N LEU A 171 -6.39 9.67 8.24
CA LEU A 171 -5.93 11.06 8.14
C LEU A 171 -5.75 11.63 9.55
N CYS A 172 -4.54 11.98 9.90
CA CYS A 172 -4.19 12.50 11.22
C CYS A 172 -3.30 13.74 11.13
N GLY A 173 -2.92 14.27 12.28
CA GLY A 173 -1.87 15.26 12.42
C GLY A 173 -0.51 14.58 12.60
N ASP A 174 0.28 15.08 13.56
CA ASP A 174 1.64 14.58 13.75
C ASP A 174 1.66 13.12 14.21
N ILE A 175 2.63 12.38 13.71
CA ILE A 175 2.94 11.01 14.09
C ILE A 175 4.29 11.05 14.79
N SER A 176 4.44 10.35 15.92
CA SER A 176 5.72 10.31 16.63
C SER A 176 5.98 8.92 17.21
N SER A 177 7.25 8.54 17.26
CA SER A 177 7.70 7.32 17.93
C SER A 177 8.79 7.64 18.94
N GLY A 178 8.68 7.06 20.13
CA GLY A 178 9.76 7.07 21.13
C GLY A 178 10.67 5.84 21.03
N HIS A 179 10.48 4.98 20.03
CA HIS A 179 11.23 3.74 19.87
C HIS A 179 12.51 3.99 19.07
N SER A 180 13.66 3.53 19.57
CA SER A 180 14.98 3.85 18.97
C SER A 180 15.22 3.25 17.60
N ASP A 181 14.46 2.19 17.26
CA ASP A 181 14.63 1.45 16.02
C ASP A 181 13.61 1.85 14.93
N MET A 182 12.83 2.91 15.21
CA MET A 182 11.80 3.43 14.32
C MET A 182 12.10 4.88 13.95
N ILE A 183 11.57 5.33 12.80
CA ILE A 183 11.57 6.75 12.43
C ILE A 183 10.77 7.53 13.48
N ASN A 184 11.36 8.59 14.02
CA ASN A 184 10.77 9.32 15.15
C ASN A 184 9.50 10.10 14.75
N GLU A 185 9.51 10.75 13.59
CA GLU A 185 8.42 11.61 13.11
C GLU A 185 8.13 11.30 11.63
N PRO A 186 7.53 10.15 11.31
CA PRO A 186 7.23 9.81 9.91
C PRO A 186 6.10 10.67 9.36
N SER A 187 6.14 10.96 8.06
CA SER A 187 5.05 11.63 7.34
C SER A 187 3.87 10.69 7.08
N GLY A 188 4.11 9.39 7.02
CA GLY A 188 3.13 8.33 6.90
C GLY A 188 3.71 6.99 7.34
N PHE A 189 2.90 5.98 7.38
CA PHE A 189 3.31 4.59 7.47
C PHE A 189 2.17 3.65 7.08
N VAL A 190 2.51 2.41 6.73
CA VAL A 190 1.55 1.34 6.49
C VAL A 190 1.55 0.32 7.61
N ASN A 191 0.41 -0.34 7.81
CA ASN A 191 0.27 -1.46 8.74
C ASN A 191 -0.85 -2.40 8.26
N ILE A 192 -0.91 -3.61 8.82
CA ILE A 192 -2.04 -4.53 8.64
C ILE A 192 -2.79 -4.62 9.97
N ILE A 193 -4.00 -4.07 10.01
CA ILE A 193 -4.83 -4.02 11.22
C ILE A 193 -6.12 -4.79 10.97
N ASN A 194 -6.36 -5.85 11.73
CA ASN A 194 -7.56 -6.69 11.59
C ASN A 194 -7.79 -7.16 10.14
N ASN A 195 -6.74 -7.62 9.49
CA ASN A 195 -6.76 -8.06 8.10
C ASN A 195 -7.16 -6.95 7.09
N HIS A 196 -6.88 -5.70 7.39
CA HIS A 196 -7.02 -4.59 6.45
C HIS A 196 -5.67 -3.91 6.28
N ASN A 197 -5.33 -3.60 5.05
CA ASN A 197 -4.26 -2.67 4.77
C ASN A 197 -4.62 -1.29 5.33
N VAL A 198 -3.74 -0.69 6.09
CA VAL A 198 -3.96 0.64 6.68
C VAL A 198 -2.81 1.54 6.26
N ILE A 199 -3.15 2.68 5.68
CA ILE A 199 -2.22 3.79 5.44
C ILE A 199 -2.55 4.87 6.47
N VAL A 200 -1.56 5.30 7.24
CA VAL A 200 -1.68 6.43 8.18
C VAL A 200 -0.92 7.62 7.60
N LEU A 201 -1.57 8.77 7.48
CA LEU A 201 -1.02 9.94 6.81
C LEU A 201 -1.04 11.16 7.74
N ASN A 202 0.12 11.79 7.89
CA ASN A 202 0.27 13.06 8.58
C ASN A 202 -0.10 14.21 7.66
N CYS A 203 -1.28 14.77 7.85
CA CYS A 203 -1.82 15.87 7.02
C CYS A 203 -1.28 17.25 7.40
N ASN A 204 -0.34 17.36 8.35
CA ASN A 204 0.36 18.61 8.65
C ASN A 204 1.47 18.92 7.63
N TYR A 205 1.99 17.90 6.93
CA TYR A 205 3.01 18.03 5.89
C TYR A 205 2.38 18.13 4.49
N SER A 206 1.75 19.28 4.19
CA SER A 206 1.04 19.47 2.91
C SER A 206 1.95 19.65 1.69
N TRP A 207 3.22 20.02 1.89
CA TRP A 207 4.17 20.26 0.81
C TRP A 207 4.82 18.98 0.24
N ASP A 208 4.67 17.88 0.95
CA ASP A 208 5.26 16.58 0.66
C ASP A 208 4.19 15.46 0.62
N PHE A 209 2.94 15.87 0.56
CA PHE A 209 1.83 14.93 0.77
C PHE A 209 1.65 13.96 -0.41
N SER A 210 1.80 14.44 -1.65
CA SER A 210 1.70 13.60 -2.85
C SER A 210 2.77 12.52 -2.88
N TYR A 211 4.01 12.91 -2.59
CA TYR A 211 5.12 11.97 -2.44
C TYR A 211 4.85 10.94 -1.35
N THR A 212 4.48 11.39 -0.14
CA THR A 212 4.19 10.50 0.99
C THR A 212 3.09 9.49 0.66
N VAL A 213 1.97 9.91 0.08
CA VAL A 213 0.89 8.99 -0.29
C VAL A 213 1.35 7.99 -1.33
N GLY A 214 2.09 8.41 -2.36
CA GLY A 214 2.67 7.53 -3.37
C GLY A 214 3.63 6.51 -2.76
N HIS A 215 4.48 6.95 -1.83
CA HIS A 215 5.40 6.12 -1.07
C HIS A 215 4.66 5.03 -0.28
N GLU A 216 3.64 5.40 0.50
CA GLU A 216 2.88 4.45 1.31
C GLU A 216 2.05 3.46 0.45
N ILE A 217 1.52 3.90 -0.68
CA ILE A 217 0.86 3.02 -1.64
C ILE A 217 1.86 2.01 -2.21
N SER A 218 3.10 2.43 -2.48
CA SER A 218 4.16 1.54 -2.96
C SER A 218 4.44 0.40 -2.00
N HIS A 219 4.44 0.65 -0.70
CA HIS A 219 4.56 -0.41 0.29
C HIS A 219 3.46 -1.47 0.16
N LEU A 220 2.21 -1.07 -0.09
CA LEU A 220 1.11 -2.03 -0.31
C LEU A 220 1.26 -2.80 -1.62
N ILE A 221 1.76 -2.14 -2.68
CA ILE A 221 2.11 -2.80 -3.94
C ILE A 221 3.18 -3.87 -3.68
N ASP A 222 4.20 -3.51 -2.95
CA ASP A 222 5.34 -4.37 -2.65
C ASP A 222 4.94 -5.62 -1.88
N GLN A 223 4.10 -5.46 -0.85
CA GLN A 223 3.50 -6.58 -0.13
C GLN A 223 2.73 -7.52 -1.07
N ARG A 224 1.92 -6.97 -1.98
CA ARG A 224 1.18 -7.77 -2.96
C ARG A 224 2.12 -8.51 -3.91
N LEU A 225 3.13 -7.84 -4.46
CA LEU A 225 4.09 -8.44 -5.39
C LEU A 225 4.89 -9.55 -4.72
N THR A 226 5.34 -9.34 -3.49
CA THR A 226 6.01 -10.36 -2.66
C THR A 226 5.11 -11.56 -2.43
N PHE A 227 3.83 -11.32 -2.10
CA PHE A 227 2.87 -12.40 -1.96
C PHE A 227 2.67 -13.19 -3.26
N ILE A 228 2.51 -12.51 -4.39
CA ILE A 228 2.37 -13.18 -5.69
C ILE A 228 3.61 -13.98 -6.02
N HIS A 229 4.81 -13.41 -5.85
CA HIS A 229 6.07 -14.08 -6.12
C HIS A 229 6.24 -15.36 -5.28
N THR A 230 5.83 -15.32 -4.01
CA THR A 230 5.85 -16.48 -3.12
C THR A 230 5.05 -17.67 -3.65
N TYR A 231 3.94 -17.42 -4.34
CA TYR A 231 3.04 -18.47 -4.85
C TYR A 231 3.11 -18.67 -6.37
N ASN A 232 3.91 -17.90 -7.06
CA ASN A 232 4.07 -17.95 -8.51
C ASN A 232 5.53 -17.72 -8.92
N ASP A 233 6.26 -18.79 -9.16
CA ASP A 233 7.66 -18.81 -9.60
C ASP A 233 7.91 -18.15 -10.98
N LYS A 234 6.83 -17.80 -11.70
CA LYS A 234 6.87 -17.09 -12.98
C LYS A 234 6.60 -15.60 -12.86
N SER A 235 6.39 -15.09 -11.65
CA SER A 235 6.25 -13.66 -11.43
C SER A 235 7.50 -12.91 -11.91
N GLU A 236 7.30 -11.76 -12.54
CA GLU A 236 8.39 -10.83 -12.90
C GLU A 236 9.11 -10.29 -11.67
N PHE A 237 8.41 -10.15 -10.54
CA PHE A 237 8.98 -9.61 -9.30
C PHE A 237 10.00 -10.55 -8.67
N SER A 238 11.16 -10.00 -8.31
CA SER A 238 12.23 -10.73 -7.62
C SER A 238 13.16 -9.76 -6.90
N GLU A 239 13.35 -9.95 -5.59
CA GLU A 239 14.32 -9.19 -4.78
C GLU A 239 15.75 -9.28 -5.36
N ARG A 240 16.17 -10.46 -5.79
CA ARG A 240 17.48 -10.64 -6.43
C ARG A 240 17.60 -9.81 -7.70
N LYS A 241 16.53 -9.70 -8.51
CA LYS A 241 16.54 -8.88 -9.71
C LYS A 241 16.58 -7.39 -9.35
N TRP A 242 15.80 -6.97 -8.35
CA TRP A 242 15.87 -5.61 -7.83
C TRP A 242 17.29 -5.24 -7.38
N ASN A 243 17.89 -6.06 -6.53
CA ASN A 243 19.23 -5.85 -6.02
C ASN A 243 20.30 -5.77 -7.12
N SER A 244 20.06 -6.40 -8.28
CA SER A 244 20.99 -6.34 -9.41
C SER A 244 21.07 -4.98 -10.11
N PHE A 245 20.19 -4.04 -9.79
CA PHE A 245 20.28 -2.65 -10.25
C PHE A 245 21.22 -1.81 -9.38
N ASN A 246 21.56 -2.29 -8.20
CA ASN A 246 22.49 -1.63 -7.28
C ASN A 246 23.94 -1.94 -7.63
N PRO A 247 24.92 -1.17 -7.11
CA PRO A 247 26.35 -1.52 -7.27
C PRO A 247 26.68 -2.89 -6.69
N ASP A 248 27.57 -3.65 -7.33
CA ASP A 248 27.95 -5.02 -6.92
C ASP A 248 28.37 -5.18 -5.45
N SER A 249 28.84 -4.12 -4.81
CA SER A 249 29.28 -4.14 -3.40
C SER A 249 28.24 -3.57 -2.43
N PHE A 250 27.07 -3.19 -2.94
CA PHE A 250 26.03 -2.60 -2.11
C PHE A 250 25.22 -3.68 -1.39
N SER A 251 24.83 -3.39 -0.15
CA SER A 251 23.80 -4.09 0.61
C SER A 251 22.98 -3.09 1.38
N TYR A 252 21.68 -3.31 1.50
CA TYR A 252 20.82 -2.48 2.35
C TYR A 252 21.25 -2.60 3.81
N ASP A 253 20.99 -1.55 4.58
CA ASP A 253 21.36 -1.47 6.01
C ASP A 253 20.52 -2.38 6.90
N ASP A 254 19.33 -2.77 6.44
CA ASP A 254 18.30 -3.52 7.18
C ASP A 254 17.94 -2.86 8.53
N SER A 255 18.03 -1.53 8.59
CA SER A 255 17.80 -0.75 9.81
C SER A 255 17.67 0.74 9.52
N TYR A 256 16.81 1.43 10.28
CA TYR A 256 16.74 2.90 10.32
C TYR A 256 17.74 3.54 11.31
N ALA A 257 18.44 2.74 12.11
CA ALA A 257 19.28 3.24 13.20
C ALA A 257 20.41 4.17 12.73
N ASN A 258 20.86 4.02 11.49
CA ASN A 258 21.93 4.84 10.90
C ASN A 258 21.40 5.93 9.97
N TYR A 259 20.10 5.96 9.73
CA TYR A 259 19.50 6.98 8.88
C TYR A 259 19.59 8.36 9.55
N ASN A 260 20.12 9.32 8.83
CA ASN A 260 20.20 10.71 9.24
C ASN A 260 19.84 11.60 8.04
N PRO A 261 18.65 12.20 8.02
CA PRO A 261 18.20 13.04 6.91
C PRO A 261 19.09 14.29 6.70
N ASP A 262 19.82 14.72 7.73
CA ASP A 262 20.69 15.90 7.69
C ASP A 262 22.12 15.61 7.23
N ASP A 263 22.46 14.35 6.93
CA ASP A 263 23.81 13.98 6.50
C ASP A 263 24.02 14.35 5.03
N PRO A 264 24.88 15.32 4.71
CA PRO A 264 25.15 15.73 3.35
C PRO A 264 25.87 14.67 2.49
N SER A 265 26.39 13.61 3.10
CA SER A 265 26.98 12.48 2.38
C SER A 265 25.93 11.49 1.84
N ASN A 266 24.66 11.68 2.17
CA ASN A 266 23.53 10.85 1.78
C ASN A 266 23.19 10.91 0.28
N HIS A 267 23.87 11.75 -0.50
CA HIS A 267 23.68 11.80 -1.94
C HIS A 267 24.55 10.77 -2.67
N ILE A 268 24.22 9.49 -2.54
CA ILE A 268 24.83 8.46 -3.38
C ILE A 268 24.19 8.54 -4.76
N SER A 269 24.89 9.28 -5.57
CA SER A 269 24.53 9.68 -6.90
C SER A 269 24.05 8.54 -7.80
N GLY A 270 22.79 8.64 -8.23
CA GLY A 270 22.28 7.96 -9.41
C GLY A 270 21.68 6.56 -9.20
N TYR A 271 21.82 5.96 -8.00
CA TYR A 271 21.23 4.64 -7.69
C TYR A 271 20.02 4.71 -6.75
N PHE A 272 19.96 5.73 -5.90
CA PHE A 272 18.91 5.93 -4.89
C PHE A 272 18.39 7.37 -4.95
N ILE A 273 17.14 7.55 -4.58
CA ILE A 273 16.53 8.90 -4.45
C ILE A 273 17.29 9.66 -3.36
N ASP A 274 17.42 9.03 -2.19
CA ASP A 274 18.23 9.52 -1.07
C ASP A 274 18.77 8.37 -0.22
N SER A 275 19.28 8.66 0.98
CA SER A 275 19.80 7.64 1.90
C SER A 275 18.72 6.82 2.59
N TYR A 276 17.47 7.29 2.62
CA TYR A 276 16.37 6.51 3.18
C TYR A 276 16.12 5.26 2.33
N GLY A 277 16.16 5.39 1.02
CA GLY A 277 16.11 4.26 0.08
C GLY A 277 17.27 3.25 0.20
N MET A 278 18.28 3.53 1.03
CA MET A 278 19.37 2.60 1.29
C MET A 278 19.14 1.74 2.55
N THR A 279 18.12 2.04 3.33
CA THR A 279 17.80 1.31 4.57
C THR A 279 17.20 -0.05 4.27
N PHE A 280 16.19 -0.11 3.43
CA PHE A 280 15.51 -1.34 3.01
C PHE A 280 15.20 -1.32 1.51
N ALA A 281 15.15 -2.48 0.88
CA ALA A 281 14.76 -2.60 -0.52
C ALA A 281 13.33 -2.11 -0.78
N THR A 282 12.44 -2.26 0.20
CA THR A 282 11.08 -1.74 0.19
C THR A 282 11.05 -0.21 0.19
N GLU A 283 11.92 0.42 0.99
CA GLU A 283 12.06 1.88 1.00
C GLU A 283 12.60 2.41 -0.33
N ASP A 284 13.61 1.75 -0.90
CA ASP A 284 14.15 2.12 -2.22
C ASP A 284 13.06 2.11 -3.31
N ARG A 285 12.19 1.10 -3.31
CA ARG A 285 11.05 1.04 -4.24
C ARG A 285 10.03 2.14 -3.97
N SER A 286 9.74 2.39 -2.70
CA SER A 286 8.75 3.39 -2.29
C SER A 286 9.22 4.82 -2.55
N GLU A 287 10.51 5.11 -2.32
CA GLU A 287 11.14 6.39 -2.66
C GLU A 287 11.03 6.70 -4.16
N ILE A 288 11.38 5.71 -5.00
CA ILE A 288 11.33 5.86 -6.45
C ILE A 288 9.89 6.03 -6.93
N PHE A 289 8.96 5.24 -6.42
CA PHE A 289 7.56 5.30 -6.84
C PHE A 289 6.87 6.59 -6.35
N GLY A 290 7.08 6.97 -5.09
CA GLY A 290 6.57 8.22 -4.52
C GLY A 290 7.07 9.44 -5.30
N THR A 291 8.37 9.46 -5.65
CA THR A 291 8.95 10.51 -6.50
C THR A 291 8.28 10.55 -7.88
N ALA A 292 8.07 9.40 -8.52
CA ALA A 292 7.46 9.36 -9.84
C ALA A 292 5.99 9.85 -9.85
N ILE A 293 5.23 9.55 -8.80
CA ILE A 293 3.86 10.07 -8.61
C ILE A 293 3.90 11.59 -8.38
N ASP A 294 4.79 12.07 -7.51
CA ASP A 294 4.92 13.49 -7.21
C ASP A 294 5.35 14.29 -8.44
N ASP A 295 6.32 13.81 -9.19
CA ASP A 295 6.77 14.41 -10.45
C ASP A 295 5.63 14.48 -11.47
N TYR A 296 4.83 13.42 -11.60
CA TYR A 296 3.67 13.41 -12.49
C TYR A 296 2.64 14.48 -12.11
N ILE A 297 2.28 14.56 -10.82
CA ILE A 297 1.30 15.54 -10.32
C ILE A 297 1.80 16.97 -10.52
N ASN A 298 3.09 17.20 -10.30
CA ASN A 298 3.72 18.50 -10.50
C ASN A 298 4.08 18.83 -11.97
N GLY A 299 3.80 17.90 -12.90
CA GLY A 299 4.11 18.09 -14.33
C GLY A 299 5.60 18.10 -14.65
N ILE A 300 6.40 17.41 -13.85
CA ILE A 300 7.85 17.29 -14.02
C ILE A 300 8.13 16.02 -14.82
N TYR A 301 8.51 16.16 -16.08
CA TYR A 301 8.79 15.03 -16.99
C TYR A 301 10.26 15.00 -17.45
N ASP A 302 11.09 15.88 -16.93
CA ASP A 302 12.51 16.02 -17.29
C ASP A 302 13.42 15.88 -16.07
N ASP A 303 12.95 15.20 -15.02
CA ASP A 303 13.78 14.92 -13.85
C ASP A 303 14.99 14.07 -14.24
N ALA A 304 16.18 14.57 -13.90
CA ALA A 304 17.44 13.93 -14.21
C ALA A 304 17.56 12.49 -13.61
N ARG A 305 16.79 12.19 -12.57
CA ARG A 305 16.73 10.86 -11.95
C ARG A 305 16.11 9.82 -12.86
N PHE A 306 15.17 10.21 -13.71
CA PHE A 306 14.45 9.33 -14.63
C PHE A 306 14.92 9.43 -16.09
N THR A 307 16.06 10.07 -16.36
CA THR A 307 16.63 10.14 -17.69
C THR A 307 17.22 8.80 -18.15
N ASP A 308 17.49 8.68 -19.47
CA ASP A 308 18.08 7.50 -20.06
C ASP A 308 19.40 7.10 -19.37
N ASP A 309 19.61 5.78 -19.26
CA ASP A 309 20.77 5.18 -18.59
C ASP A 309 20.87 5.38 -17.07
N SER A 310 19.89 6.01 -16.44
CA SER A 310 19.86 6.12 -14.98
C SER A 310 19.50 4.77 -14.34
N PRO A 311 20.22 4.31 -13.30
CA PRO A 311 19.81 3.14 -12.52
C PRO A 311 18.41 3.30 -11.88
N ILE A 312 18.05 4.51 -11.45
CA ILE A 312 16.72 4.82 -10.89
C ILE A 312 15.63 4.61 -11.94
N ARG A 313 15.84 5.09 -13.18
CA ARG A 313 14.93 4.82 -14.29
C ARG A 313 14.76 3.33 -14.54
N ASN A 314 15.85 2.56 -14.56
CA ASN A 314 15.80 1.11 -14.77
C ASN A 314 15.04 0.39 -13.64
N LYS A 315 15.17 0.86 -12.41
CA LYS A 315 14.42 0.37 -11.24
C LYS A 315 12.92 0.65 -11.39
N LEU A 316 12.53 1.89 -11.74
CA LEU A 316 11.14 2.25 -11.95
C LEU A 316 10.50 1.47 -13.10
N ASP A 317 11.20 1.34 -14.25
CA ASP A 317 10.74 0.53 -15.39
C ASP A 317 10.53 -0.93 -14.99
N TYR A 318 11.47 -1.51 -14.25
CA TYR A 318 11.32 -2.87 -13.75
C TYR A 318 10.15 -2.99 -12.77
N TYR A 319 10.02 -2.06 -11.82
CA TYR A 319 8.93 -2.08 -10.83
C TYR A 319 7.57 -1.94 -11.51
N SER A 320 7.46 -1.06 -12.50
CA SER A 320 6.25 -0.89 -13.31
C SER A 320 5.85 -2.18 -14.04
N ARG A 321 6.81 -2.89 -14.64
CA ARG A 321 6.54 -4.20 -15.26
C ARG A 321 6.09 -5.23 -14.23
N CYS A 322 6.67 -5.24 -13.04
CA CYS A 322 6.22 -6.11 -11.96
C CYS A 322 4.77 -5.81 -11.53
N ILE A 323 4.41 -4.52 -11.44
CA ILE A 323 3.04 -4.09 -11.15
C ILE A 323 2.10 -4.61 -12.25
N ARG A 324 2.44 -4.41 -13.52
CA ARG A 324 1.62 -4.88 -14.63
C ARG A 324 1.50 -6.40 -14.71
N ASP A 325 2.51 -7.15 -14.28
CA ASP A 325 2.46 -8.60 -14.19
C ASP A 325 1.62 -9.09 -12.99
N GLY A 326 1.66 -8.36 -11.87
CA GLY A 326 1.01 -8.74 -10.62
C GLY A 326 -0.45 -8.30 -10.47
N PHE A 327 -0.98 -7.49 -11.39
CA PHE A 327 -2.33 -6.94 -11.34
C PHE A 327 -3.13 -7.32 -12.58
N ASP A 328 -4.47 -7.33 -12.49
CA ASP A 328 -5.33 -7.39 -13.66
C ASP A 328 -5.38 -6.00 -14.31
N THR A 329 -4.64 -5.84 -15.40
CA THR A 329 -4.44 -4.56 -16.08
C THR A 329 -5.30 -4.40 -17.34
N LYS A 330 -6.30 -5.26 -17.51
CA LYS A 330 -7.10 -5.33 -18.75
C LYS A 330 -7.75 -4.00 -19.13
N ASP A 331 -8.22 -3.26 -18.13
CA ASP A 331 -8.94 -2.00 -18.31
C ASP A 331 -8.06 -0.78 -17.93
N TRP A 332 -6.77 -0.99 -17.71
CA TRP A 332 -5.83 0.08 -17.38
C TRP A 332 -5.37 0.84 -18.62
N PRO A 333 -4.99 2.11 -18.50
CA PRO A 333 -4.40 2.86 -19.61
C PRO A 333 -3.06 2.26 -20.05
N ASP A 334 -2.68 2.53 -21.32
CA ASP A 334 -1.41 2.08 -21.88
C ASP A 334 -0.20 2.63 -21.10
N THR A 335 -0.32 3.84 -20.54
CA THR A 335 0.70 4.49 -19.72
C THR A 335 0.06 4.95 -18.42
N MET A 336 0.60 4.49 -17.30
CA MET A 336 0.19 4.91 -15.97
C MET A 336 0.87 6.23 -15.56
N ALA A 337 0.32 6.90 -14.56
CA ALA A 337 0.87 8.16 -14.04
C ALA A 337 2.37 8.05 -13.74
N TRP A 338 2.77 7.04 -12.98
CA TRP A 338 4.18 6.80 -12.63
C TRP A 338 5.07 6.35 -13.81
N GLU A 339 4.49 5.88 -14.91
CA GLU A 339 5.23 5.53 -16.13
C GLU A 339 5.45 6.75 -17.03
N SER A 340 4.68 7.81 -16.83
CA SER A 340 4.75 9.02 -17.66
C SER A 340 6.10 9.73 -17.54
N VAL A 341 6.77 9.62 -16.40
CA VAL A 341 8.12 10.17 -16.17
C VAL A 341 9.21 9.37 -16.91
N LEU A 342 8.88 8.16 -17.40
CA LEU A 342 9.78 7.33 -18.20
C LEU A 342 9.70 7.61 -19.71
N THR A 343 8.75 8.43 -20.15
CA THR A 343 8.61 8.73 -21.59
C THR A 343 9.69 9.68 -22.02
N ASP A 344 10.33 9.38 -23.16
CA ASP A 344 11.35 10.27 -23.74
C ASP A 344 10.71 11.61 -24.09
N THR A 345 11.23 12.70 -23.50
CA THR A 345 10.76 14.07 -23.74
C THR A 345 10.86 14.52 -25.21
N GLY A 346 11.46 13.71 -26.06
CA GLY A 346 11.54 13.92 -27.52
C GLY A 346 10.28 13.56 -28.31
N ALA A 347 9.30 12.88 -27.70
CA ALA A 347 8.09 12.41 -28.40
C ALA A 347 6.85 13.31 -28.20
N GLN A 348 6.91 14.32 -27.36
CA GLN A 348 5.78 15.23 -27.06
C GLN A 348 5.79 16.53 -27.87
N ALA A 349 6.62 16.65 -28.89
CA ALA A 349 6.65 17.84 -29.78
C ALA A 349 6.15 17.50 -31.18
N ASP A 350 4.83 17.16 -31.31
CA ASP A 350 4.12 17.28 -32.60
C ASP A 350 2.62 17.57 -32.35
#